data_9ab56bc1c797e0e5ae156af6cf6bf55a
#
_entry.id   9ab56bc1c797e0e5ae156af6cf6bf55a
#
_cell.length_a   1.000
_cell.length_b   1.000
_cell.length_c   1.000
_cell.angle_alpha   90.00
_cell.angle_beta   90.00
_cell.angle_gamma   90.00
#
_symmetry.space_group_name_H-M   'P 1'
#
loop_
_entity.id
_entity.type
_entity.pdbx_description
1 polymer ?
#
loop_
_entity_poly.entity_id
_entity_poly.type
_entity_poly.pdbx_seq_one_letter_code
_entity_poly.pdbx_strand_id
1 'polypeptide(L)'
;MAPIDLSVSPVDVTRQLCDIRSESGDERRVADEIWAMLEDCDHLELFRDGDAIVARTRLGRDSRVVIAGHVDTVPVNDNVPTRYETEGDVEYLWGRGTVDMKAGCAVHLRLAVELTEPNVDVTWVWYDHEEVSDALNGLGRLARLRPDLLAGDFAVLGEPSNSGVEGGCNGNLRAEIRTFGARSHSARSWVGDNAIHKAAPILDVLAAYEAREVEVDGLVYREGLNAVGITGGVAGNVIPDECMVHVNYRFAPSRSADEAVAHVRELFEGFDVTIVDLAPGARPGLDAPLAQQFLRAVGGEAKPKYGWTDVARFSALGVPAVNYGPGDPMLAHHDDERVPVQQILDNERGLRAWLTN
;
A
#
# COMPACT_ATOMS: atom_id res chain seq x y z
N MET A 1 -17.18 -23.53 -0.46
CA MET A 1 -15.93 -23.77 0.24
C MET A 1 -16.25 -23.99 1.70
N ALA A 2 -15.42 -24.71 2.47
CA ALA A 2 -15.60 -24.77 3.92
C ALA A 2 -15.32 -23.38 4.53
N PRO A 3 -15.93 -23.04 5.70
CA PRO A 3 -15.56 -21.82 6.43
C PRO A 3 -14.07 -21.82 6.79
N ILE A 4 -13.51 -20.64 7.02
CA ILE A 4 -12.11 -20.49 7.45
C ILE A 4 -11.92 -21.22 8.80
N ASP A 5 -10.90 -22.05 8.88
CA ASP A 5 -10.51 -22.76 10.11
C ASP A 5 -9.30 -22.07 10.75
N LEU A 6 -9.50 -21.37 11.85
CA LEU A 6 -8.43 -20.69 12.60
C LEU A 6 -7.64 -21.61 13.53
N SER A 7 -8.06 -22.87 13.71
CA SER A 7 -7.36 -23.85 14.55
C SER A 7 -6.08 -24.41 13.91
N VAL A 8 -5.92 -24.18 12.59
CA VAL A 8 -4.73 -24.58 11.83
C VAL A 8 -3.60 -23.55 11.93
N SER A 9 -2.47 -23.82 11.28
CA SER A 9 -1.33 -22.90 11.28
C SER A 9 -1.67 -21.53 10.63
N PRO A 10 -0.99 -20.43 10.98
CA PRO A 10 -1.20 -19.13 10.33
C PRO A 10 -0.94 -19.20 8.81
N VAL A 11 -0.09 -20.12 8.37
CA VAL A 11 0.17 -20.38 6.94
C VAL A 11 -1.06 -20.97 6.26
N ASP A 12 -1.71 -21.92 6.90
CA ASP A 12 -2.94 -22.53 6.36
C ASP A 12 -4.13 -21.57 6.42
N VAL A 13 -4.19 -20.66 7.41
CA VAL A 13 -5.18 -19.57 7.43
C VAL A 13 -4.90 -18.61 6.27
N THR A 14 -3.65 -18.25 6.01
CA THR A 14 -3.25 -17.45 4.84
C THR A 14 -3.72 -18.12 3.55
N ARG A 15 -3.47 -19.43 3.40
CA ARG A 15 -3.91 -20.20 2.24
C ARG A 15 -5.41 -20.12 2.04
N GLN A 16 -6.19 -20.32 3.10
CA GLN A 16 -7.66 -20.27 3.04
C GLN A 16 -8.15 -18.87 2.61
N LEU A 17 -7.57 -17.78 3.14
CA LEU A 17 -7.92 -16.43 2.74
C LEU A 17 -7.53 -16.13 1.29
N CYS A 18 -6.32 -16.51 0.85
CA CYS A 18 -5.88 -16.30 -0.53
C CYS A 18 -6.70 -17.10 -1.55
N ASP A 19 -7.19 -18.29 -1.18
CA ASP A 19 -8.03 -19.12 -2.06
C ASP A 19 -9.47 -18.56 -2.23
N ILE A 20 -9.87 -17.56 -1.42
CA ILE A 20 -11.04 -16.74 -1.68
C ILE A 20 -10.65 -15.61 -2.62
N ARG A 21 -11.11 -15.64 -3.88
CA ARG A 21 -10.90 -14.52 -4.80
C ARG A 21 -11.55 -13.26 -4.26
N SER A 22 -10.81 -12.15 -4.31
CA SER A 22 -11.26 -10.84 -3.86
C SER A 22 -10.51 -9.75 -4.64
N GLU A 23 -10.58 -9.78 -5.97
CA GLU A 23 -10.11 -8.67 -6.80
C GLU A 23 -10.86 -7.40 -6.39
N SER A 24 -10.20 -6.23 -6.45
CA SER A 24 -10.81 -4.97 -6.00
C SER A 24 -12.21 -4.77 -6.60
N GLY A 25 -13.22 -4.63 -5.74
CA GLY A 25 -14.64 -4.58 -6.07
C GLY A 25 -15.40 -5.90 -5.91
N ASP A 26 -14.71 -7.01 -5.56
CA ASP A 26 -15.33 -8.33 -5.28
C ASP A 26 -14.90 -8.89 -3.91
N GLU A 27 -14.78 -8.00 -2.90
CA GLU A 27 -14.32 -8.35 -1.55
C GLU A 27 -15.42 -8.92 -0.65
N ARG A 28 -16.68 -8.82 -1.06
CA ARG A 28 -17.85 -9.20 -0.24
C ARG A 28 -17.68 -10.56 0.43
N ARG A 29 -17.21 -11.53 -0.32
CA ARG A 29 -17.08 -12.89 0.16
C ARG A 29 -16.01 -13.05 1.23
N VAL A 30 -14.80 -12.49 1.03
CA VAL A 30 -13.74 -12.55 2.04
C VAL A 30 -14.12 -11.77 3.29
N ALA A 31 -14.82 -10.64 3.13
CA ALA A 31 -15.35 -9.85 4.24
C ALA A 31 -16.40 -10.62 5.05
N ASP A 32 -17.32 -11.34 4.38
CA ASP A 32 -18.33 -12.16 5.06
C ASP A 32 -17.69 -13.32 5.85
N GLU A 33 -16.64 -13.96 5.32
CA GLU A 33 -15.91 -15.02 6.03
C GLU A 33 -15.14 -14.46 7.24
N ILE A 34 -14.48 -13.30 7.12
CA ILE A 34 -13.81 -12.63 8.25
C ILE A 34 -14.84 -12.25 9.31
N TRP A 35 -15.96 -11.68 8.92
CA TRP A 35 -17.04 -11.33 9.85
C TRP A 35 -17.52 -12.55 10.64
N ALA A 36 -17.79 -13.67 9.95
CA ALA A 36 -18.25 -14.91 10.58
C ALA A 36 -17.24 -15.48 11.60
N MET A 37 -15.93 -15.25 11.43
CA MET A 37 -14.93 -15.66 12.41
C MET A 37 -14.89 -14.77 13.66
N LEU A 38 -15.36 -13.54 13.54
CA LEU A 38 -15.28 -12.54 14.60
C LEU A 38 -16.60 -12.39 15.39
N GLU A 39 -17.75 -12.69 14.77
CA GLU A 39 -19.08 -12.40 15.35
C GLU A 39 -19.38 -13.13 16.67
N ASP A 40 -18.75 -14.29 16.90
CA ASP A 40 -18.87 -15.05 18.15
C ASP A 40 -17.79 -14.70 19.20
N CYS A 41 -16.95 -13.67 18.95
CA CYS A 41 -15.90 -13.26 19.87
C CYS A 41 -16.42 -12.20 20.86
N ASP A 42 -16.84 -12.60 22.05
CA ASP A 42 -17.41 -11.74 23.09
C ASP A 42 -16.51 -10.59 23.53
N HIS A 43 -15.17 -10.69 23.31
CA HIS A 43 -14.19 -9.66 23.66
C HIS A 43 -14.02 -8.58 22.60
N LEU A 44 -14.70 -8.70 21.45
CA LEU A 44 -14.61 -7.78 20.32
C LEU A 44 -15.93 -7.03 20.10
N GLU A 45 -15.84 -5.74 19.89
CA GLU A 45 -16.91 -4.92 19.34
C GLU A 45 -16.71 -4.77 17.86
N LEU A 46 -17.72 -5.19 17.06
CA LEU A 46 -17.63 -5.25 15.61
C LEU A 46 -18.37 -4.09 14.94
N PHE A 47 -17.76 -3.57 13.87
CA PHE A 47 -18.35 -2.59 12.98
C PHE A 47 -18.08 -3.02 11.54
N ARG A 48 -19.05 -2.74 10.65
CA ARG A 48 -18.93 -3.00 9.22
C ARG A 48 -19.37 -1.78 8.43
N ASP A 49 -18.58 -1.41 7.43
CA ASP A 49 -18.90 -0.37 6.46
C ASP A 49 -18.58 -0.88 5.04
N GLY A 50 -19.61 -1.30 4.32
CA GLY A 50 -19.42 -2.02 3.06
C GLY A 50 -18.74 -3.36 3.29
N ASP A 51 -17.56 -3.53 2.72
CA ASP A 51 -16.72 -4.70 2.90
C ASP A 51 -15.52 -4.45 3.83
N ALA A 52 -15.42 -3.24 4.40
CA ALA A 52 -14.51 -2.96 5.51
C ALA A 52 -15.09 -3.45 6.85
N ILE A 53 -14.24 -4.10 7.64
CA ILE A 53 -14.56 -4.65 8.97
C ILE A 53 -13.61 -4.03 9.99
N VAL A 54 -14.17 -3.62 11.13
CA VAL A 54 -13.42 -3.14 12.28
C VAL A 54 -13.82 -3.96 13.51
N ALA A 55 -12.84 -4.53 14.21
CA ALA A 55 -13.02 -5.25 15.45
C ALA A 55 -12.20 -4.59 16.57
N ARG A 56 -12.81 -4.31 17.73
CA ARG A 56 -12.14 -3.55 18.80
C ARG A 56 -12.27 -4.24 20.15
N THR A 57 -11.15 -4.33 20.86
CA THR A 57 -11.20 -4.65 22.31
C THR A 57 -11.65 -3.43 23.12
N ARG A 58 -12.23 -3.67 24.29
CA ARG A 58 -12.65 -2.63 25.27
C ARG A 58 -12.21 -3.01 26.68
N LEU A 59 -10.92 -3.19 26.85
CA LEU A 59 -10.33 -3.59 28.13
C LEU A 59 -10.05 -2.38 29.03
N GLY A 60 -10.09 -1.16 28.47
CA GLY A 60 -9.78 0.07 29.20
C GLY A 60 -8.30 0.21 29.50
N ARG A 61 -7.45 -0.24 28.57
CA ARG A 61 -6.00 -0.06 28.68
C ARG A 61 -5.61 1.40 28.44
N ASP A 62 -4.46 1.80 28.99
CA ASP A 62 -3.95 3.17 28.87
C ASP A 62 -3.64 3.60 27.43
N SER A 63 -3.41 2.63 26.52
CA SER A 63 -3.10 2.88 25.13
C SER A 63 -3.92 2.00 24.19
N ARG A 64 -4.12 2.48 22.98
CA ARG A 64 -4.77 1.74 21.89
C ARG A 64 -3.89 1.73 20.66
N VAL A 65 -3.78 0.55 20.04
CA VAL A 65 -3.10 0.39 18.75
C VAL A 65 -4.09 -0.01 17.66
N VAL A 66 -3.80 0.40 16.43
CA VAL A 66 -4.57 -0.02 15.26
C VAL A 66 -3.71 -0.96 14.42
N ILE A 67 -4.26 -2.13 14.07
CA ILE A 67 -3.60 -3.10 13.21
C ILE A 67 -4.49 -3.28 11.99
N ALA A 68 -3.99 -2.94 10.80
CA ALA A 68 -4.81 -2.86 9.60
C ALA A 68 -4.20 -3.61 8.42
N GLY A 69 -5.06 -4.07 7.50
CA GLY A 69 -4.67 -4.66 6.24
C GLY A 69 -5.82 -4.69 5.25
N HIS A 70 -5.51 -4.58 3.95
CA HIS A 70 -6.51 -4.70 2.91
C HIS A 70 -6.74 -6.16 2.52
N VAL A 71 -7.95 -6.46 2.06
CA VAL A 71 -8.38 -7.80 1.69
C VAL A 71 -8.61 -7.97 0.19
N ASP A 72 -8.56 -6.89 -0.56
CA ASP A 72 -8.57 -6.94 -2.00
C ASP A 72 -7.19 -7.29 -2.58
N THR A 73 -7.18 -7.65 -3.84
CA THR A 73 -5.97 -7.92 -4.62
C THR A 73 -6.09 -7.33 -6.01
N VAL A 74 -4.97 -7.11 -6.67
CA VAL A 74 -4.95 -6.94 -8.12
C VAL A 74 -5.50 -8.18 -8.83
N PRO A 75 -5.87 -8.10 -10.12
CA PRO A 75 -6.44 -9.23 -10.85
C PRO A 75 -5.61 -10.50 -10.75
N VAL A 76 -6.29 -11.64 -10.63
CA VAL A 76 -5.65 -12.96 -10.65
C VAL A 76 -5.23 -13.33 -12.09
N ASN A 77 -4.11 -14.06 -12.21
CA ASN A 77 -3.59 -14.56 -13.48
C ASN A 77 -3.09 -16.00 -13.29
N ASP A 78 -4.01 -16.96 -13.24
CA ASP A 78 -3.75 -18.40 -13.00
C ASP A 78 -2.96 -18.72 -11.72
N ASN A 79 -2.94 -17.77 -10.76
CA ASN A 79 -2.22 -17.86 -9.50
C ASN A 79 -3.15 -18.01 -8.27
N VAL A 80 -4.33 -18.58 -8.48
CA VAL A 80 -5.28 -19.10 -7.47
C VAL A 80 -5.83 -20.43 -8.02
N PRO A 81 -5.89 -21.53 -7.21
CA PRO A 81 -5.60 -21.60 -5.78
C PRO A 81 -4.11 -21.55 -5.44
N THR A 82 -3.84 -21.24 -4.18
CA THR A 82 -2.49 -21.26 -3.62
C THR A 82 -1.90 -22.66 -3.59
N ARG A 83 -0.57 -22.76 -3.61
CA ARG A 83 0.17 -24.03 -3.48
C ARG A 83 1.47 -23.83 -2.72
N TYR A 84 1.94 -24.90 -2.11
CA TYR A 84 3.30 -24.91 -1.53
C TYR A 84 4.33 -25.16 -2.62
N GLU A 85 5.43 -24.43 -2.55
CA GLU A 85 6.59 -24.59 -3.42
C GLU A 85 7.86 -24.59 -2.55
N THR A 86 8.89 -25.31 -2.99
CA THR A 86 10.19 -25.34 -2.31
C THR A 86 11.27 -24.91 -3.28
N GLU A 87 12.07 -23.94 -2.89
CA GLU A 87 13.24 -23.46 -3.64
C GLU A 87 14.47 -23.52 -2.73
N GLY A 88 15.41 -24.42 -3.03
CA GLY A 88 16.50 -24.75 -2.12
C GLY A 88 15.98 -25.29 -0.78
N ASP A 89 16.34 -24.64 0.31
CA ASP A 89 15.92 -25.00 1.67
C ASP A 89 14.72 -24.14 2.16
N VAL A 90 14.13 -23.33 1.29
CA VAL A 90 13.03 -22.42 1.65
C VAL A 90 11.71 -22.93 1.10
N GLU A 91 10.74 -23.08 2.01
CA GLU A 91 9.36 -23.38 1.65
C GLU A 91 8.57 -22.07 1.47
N TYR A 92 7.81 -21.97 0.39
CA TYR A 92 6.99 -20.83 0.03
C TYR A 92 5.52 -21.25 -0.05
N LEU A 93 4.65 -20.31 0.29
CA LEU A 93 3.26 -20.34 -0.12
C LEU A 93 3.14 -19.42 -1.35
N TRP A 94 2.82 -20.00 -2.51
CA TRP A 94 2.67 -19.31 -3.78
C TRP A 94 1.20 -19.03 -4.07
N GLY A 95 0.91 -17.83 -4.58
CA GLY A 95 -0.41 -17.44 -5.06
C GLY A 95 -0.72 -15.97 -4.85
N ARG A 96 -1.74 -15.45 -5.53
CA ARG A 96 -2.19 -14.06 -5.45
C ARG A 96 -2.63 -13.70 -4.02
N GLY A 97 -2.16 -12.56 -3.51
CA GLY A 97 -2.45 -12.06 -2.17
C GLY A 97 -1.58 -12.68 -1.06
N THR A 98 -0.67 -13.61 -1.41
CA THR A 98 0.23 -14.21 -0.41
C THR A 98 1.29 -13.23 0.10
N VAL A 99 1.62 -12.21 -0.70
CA VAL A 99 2.50 -11.11 -0.34
C VAL A 99 1.69 -9.85 -0.07
N ASP A 100 0.77 -9.52 -0.94
CA ASP A 100 0.03 -8.25 -0.93
C ASP A 100 -1.49 -8.50 -0.85
N MET A 101 -2.06 -8.40 0.39
CA MET A 101 -1.37 -8.53 1.69
C MET A 101 -2.16 -9.47 2.62
N LYS A 102 -2.83 -10.50 2.04
CA LYS A 102 -3.70 -11.41 2.81
C LYS A 102 -2.94 -12.27 3.82
N ALA A 103 -1.60 -12.47 3.66
CA ALA A 103 -0.81 -13.14 4.69
C ALA A 103 -0.75 -12.31 5.98
N GLY A 104 -0.57 -10.99 5.88
CA GLY A 104 -0.69 -10.07 7.02
C GLY A 104 -2.10 -10.12 7.62
N CYS A 105 -3.13 -10.04 6.78
CA CYS A 105 -4.54 -10.12 7.20
C CYS A 105 -4.88 -11.43 7.94
N ALA A 106 -4.32 -12.56 7.51
CA ALA A 106 -4.51 -13.86 8.15
C ALA A 106 -3.91 -13.91 9.57
N VAL A 107 -2.70 -13.36 9.73
CA VAL A 107 -2.07 -13.21 11.03
C VAL A 107 -2.90 -12.30 11.94
N HIS A 108 -3.36 -11.16 11.43
CA HIS A 108 -4.24 -10.25 12.17
C HIS A 108 -5.53 -10.92 12.63
N LEU A 109 -6.21 -11.65 11.75
CA LEU A 109 -7.46 -12.34 12.04
C LEU A 109 -7.27 -13.38 13.16
N ARG A 110 -6.24 -14.18 13.07
CA ARG A 110 -5.92 -15.17 14.08
C ARG A 110 -5.65 -14.53 15.44
N LEU A 111 -4.81 -13.49 15.48
CA LEU A 111 -4.50 -12.77 16.71
C LEU A 111 -5.73 -12.06 17.29
N ALA A 112 -6.61 -11.51 16.46
CA ALA A 112 -7.85 -10.87 16.91
C ALA A 112 -8.76 -11.86 17.65
N VAL A 113 -8.87 -13.08 17.16
CA VAL A 113 -9.71 -14.13 17.80
C VAL A 113 -9.05 -14.70 19.06
N GLU A 114 -7.73 -14.94 19.03
CA GLU A 114 -7.02 -15.62 20.11
C GLU A 114 -6.66 -14.70 21.30
N LEU A 115 -6.37 -13.42 21.04
CA LEU A 115 -5.92 -12.49 22.10
C LEU A 115 -7.08 -11.78 22.76
N THR A 116 -7.63 -12.41 23.80
CA THR A 116 -8.77 -11.87 24.56
C THR A 116 -8.35 -10.77 25.57
N GLU A 117 -7.10 -10.77 26.02
CA GLU A 117 -6.57 -9.82 27.02
C GLU A 117 -5.19 -9.25 26.61
N PRO A 118 -5.06 -8.58 25.46
CA PRO A 118 -3.80 -7.95 25.10
C PRO A 118 -3.39 -6.85 26.10
N ASN A 119 -2.09 -6.53 26.13
CA ASN A 119 -1.53 -5.53 27.05
C ASN A 119 -1.93 -4.07 26.73
N VAL A 120 -2.44 -3.83 25.51
CA VAL A 120 -3.03 -2.57 25.03
C VAL A 120 -4.42 -2.84 24.46
N ASP A 121 -5.28 -1.82 24.36
CA ASP A 121 -6.50 -1.97 23.56
C ASP A 121 -6.14 -2.04 22.06
N VAL A 122 -6.77 -2.94 21.32
CA VAL A 122 -6.49 -3.15 19.89
C VAL A 122 -7.71 -2.85 19.04
N THR A 123 -7.49 -2.17 17.94
CA THR A 123 -8.43 -2.04 16.82
C THR A 123 -7.87 -2.78 15.63
N TRP A 124 -8.53 -3.84 15.22
CA TRP A 124 -8.23 -4.60 14.02
C TRP A 124 -9.07 -4.07 12.87
N VAL A 125 -8.45 -3.87 11.69
CA VAL A 125 -9.14 -3.35 10.50
C VAL A 125 -8.80 -4.19 9.29
N TRP A 126 -9.81 -4.73 8.62
CA TRP A 126 -9.71 -5.34 7.29
C TRP A 126 -10.53 -4.48 6.34
N TYR A 127 -9.90 -3.96 5.28
CA TYR A 127 -10.56 -2.99 4.41
C TYR A 127 -10.44 -3.35 2.94
N ASP A 128 -11.33 -2.79 2.16
CA ASP A 128 -11.56 -3.01 0.74
C ASP A 128 -10.92 -1.92 -0.12
N HIS A 129 -10.73 -2.22 -1.43
CA HIS A 129 -10.36 -1.25 -2.48
C HIS A 129 -9.04 -0.48 -2.24
N GLU A 130 -8.00 -1.14 -1.74
CA GLU A 130 -6.66 -0.53 -1.64
C GLU A 130 -6.01 -0.39 -3.01
N GLU A 131 -6.12 -1.41 -3.83
CA GLU A 131 -5.41 -1.63 -5.10
C GLU A 131 -5.98 -0.82 -6.29
N VAL A 132 -6.91 0.09 -6.02
CA VAL A 132 -7.59 0.88 -7.04
C VAL A 132 -7.59 2.37 -6.69
N SER A 133 -8.55 3.13 -7.21
CA SER A 133 -8.63 4.58 -6.96
C SER A 133 -8.80 4.91 -5.48
N ASP A 134 -8.02 5.87 -4.97
CA ASP A 134 -8.09 6.42 -3.60
C ASP A 134 -9.52 6.75 -3.16
N ALA A 135 -10.35 7.23 -4.07
CA ALA A 135 -11.74 7.58 -3.78
C ALA A 135 -12.58 6.39 -3.31
N LEU A 136 -12.20 5.16 -3.66
CA LEU A 136 -12.90 3.92 -3.32
C LEU A 136 -12.34 3.26 -2.05
N ASN A 137 -11.09 3.56 -1.68
CA ASN A 137 -10.35 2.92 -0.60
C ASN A 137 -11.14 2.90 0.71
N GLY A 138 -11.35 1.70 1.27
CA GLY A 138 -12.16 1.46 2.48
C GLY A 138 -11.59 2.12 3.74
N LEU A 139 -10.27 2.08 3.93
CA LEU A 139 -9.63 2.76 5.06
C LEU A 139 -9.76 4.27 4.94
N GLY A 140 -9.62 4.83 3.73
CA GLY A 140 -9.88 6.24 3.44
C GLY A 140 -11.33 6.64 3.70
N ARG A 141 -12.28 5.75 3.39
CA ARG A 141 -13.70 5.93 3.71
C ARG A 141 -13.93 5.95 5.22
N LEU A 142 -13.37 5.01 5.97
CA LEU A 142 -13.42 5.00 7.44
C LEU A 142 -12.77 6.25 8.03
N ALA A 143 -11.62 6.69 7.55
CA ALA A 143 -10.94 7.89 8.03
C ALA A 143 -11.79 9.16 7.87
N ARG A 144 -12.59 9.25 6.80
CA ARG A 144 -13.49 10.39 6.57
C ARG A 144 -14.79 10.33 7.37
N LEU A 145 -15.40 9.15 7.48
CA LEU A 145 -16.74 8.99 8.03
C LEU A 145 -16.75 8.58 9.50
N ARG A 146 -15.76 7.82 9.93
CA ARG A 146 -15.64 7.24 11.26
C ARG A 146 -14.19 7.29 11.79
N PRO A 147 -13.56 8.48 11.83
CA PRO A 147 -12.20 8.61 12.37
C PRO A 147 -12.07 8.11 13.82
N ASP A 148 -13.19 8.10 14.56
CA ASP A 148 -13.27 7.54 15.91
C ASP A 148 -12.92 6.05 15.99
N LEU A 149 -13.17 5.29 14.93
CA LEU A 149 -12.81 3.87 14.85
C LEU A 149 -11.31 3.66 14.61
N LEU A 150 -10.63 4.62 13.98
CA LEU A 150 -9.20 4.57 13.66
C LEU A 150 -8.33 5.32 14.68
N ALA A 151 -8.94 5.91 15.70
CA ALA A 151 -8.20 6.60 16.76
C ALA A 151 -7.35 5.61 17.56
N GLY A 152 -6.06 5.93 17.70
CA GLY A 152 -5.08 5.13 18.41
C GLY A 152 -3.79 5.92 18.63
N ASP A 153 -2.88 5.34 19.41
CA ASP A 153 -1.59 5.94 19.74
C ASP A 153 -0.47 5.45 18.79
N PHE A 154 -0.71 4.36 18.10
CA PHE A 154 0.21 3.78 17.10
C PHE A 154 -0.56 2.84 16.16
N ALA A 155 -0.09 2.72 14.92
CA ALA A 155 -0.67 1.80 13.94
C ALA A 155 0.38 0.92 13.27
N VAL A 156 -0.03 -0.30 12.92
CA VAL A 156 0.76 -1.27 12.16
C VAL A 156 -0.07 -1.73 10.96
N LEU A 157 0.46 -1.55 9.76
CA LEU A 157 -0.13 -2.13 8.55
C LEU A 157 0.61 -3.40 8.18
N GLY A 158 -0.14 -4.44 7.85
CA GLY A 158 0.40 -5.76 7.48
C GLY A 158 0.99 -5.84 6.07
N GLU A 159 1.36 -4.70 5.48
CA GLU A 159 2.02 -4.58 4.18
C GLU A 159 3.32 -5.37 4.12
N PRO A 160 3.67 -5.96 2.95
CA PRO A 160 4.88 -6.75 2.82
C PRO A 160 6.14 -5.93 3.14
N SER A 161 6.96 -6.49 4.02
CA SER A 161 8.21 -5.87 4.50
C SER A 161 9.27 -6.91 4.88
N ASN A 162 9.16 -8.12 4.33
CA ASN A 162 10.01 -9.27 4.71
C ASN A 162 9.98 -9.56 6.23
N SER A 163 8.84 -9.36 6.90
CA SER A 163 8.68 -9.43 8.35
C SER A 163 9.65 -8.55 9.14
N GLY A 164 10.14 -7.50 8.51
CA GLY A 164 10.89 -6.40 9.13
C GLY A 164 10.02 -5.15 9.28
N VAL A 165 10.49 -4.13 9.97
CA VAL A 165 9.76 -2.87 10.12
C VAL A 165 10.16 -1.91 9.00
N GLU A 166 9.19 -1.38 8.26
CA GLU A 166 9.39 -0.27 7.35
C GLU A 166 8.63 0.96 7.85
N GLY A 167 9.38 2.03 8.17
CA GLY A 167 8.83 3.29 8.69
C GLY A 167 8.35 4.21 7.57
N GLY A 168 7.22 4.87 7.79
CA GLY A 168 6.65 5.85 6.88
C GLY A 168 6.42 5.33 5.45
N CYS A 169 6.33 6.25 4.51
CA CYS A 169 6.32 5.94 3.06
C CYS A 169 6.59 7.19 2.23
N ASN A 170 7.09 7.02 0.99
CA ASN A 170 7.16 8.12 0.04
C ASN A 170 5.76 8.63 -0.34
N GLY A 171 5.67 9.93 -0.65
CA GLY A 171 4.53 10.49 -1.34
C GLY A 171 4.52 10.11 -2.82
N ASN A 172 3.35 10.22 -3.43
CA ASN A 172 3.10 9.93 -4.84
C ASN A 172 2.40 11.11 -5.52
N LEU A 173 2.94 11.55 -6.65
CA LEU A 173 2.30 12.52 -7.52
C LEU A 173 2.30 12.02 -8.94
N ARG A 174 1.17 12.11 -9.63
CA ARG A 174 1.06 11.87 -11.07
C ARG A 174 0.67 13.16 -11.78
N ALA A 175 1.35 13.44 -12.88
CA ALA A 175 1.08 14.60 -13.71
C ALA A 175 1.00 14.21 -15.18
N GLU A 176 0.19 14.95 -15.91
CA GLU A 176 0.14 14.96 -17.37
C GLU A 176 0.77 16.25 -17.88
N ILE A 177 1.79 16.11 -18.73
CA ILE A 177 2.48 17.25 -19.35
C ILE A 177 2.19 17.23 -20.82
N ARG A 178 1.56 18.30 -21.33
CA ARG A 178 1.04 18.37 -22.69
C ARG A 178 1.84 19.32 -23.55
N THR A 179 1.98 18.93 -24.82
CA THR A 179 2.50 19.79 -25.88
C THR A 179 1.49 19.87 -27.01
N PHE A 180 1.40 21.03 -27.62
CA PHE A 180 0.46 21.30 -28.70
C PHE A 180 1.17 21.73 -29.97
N GLY A 181 0.58 21.36 -31.10
CA GLY A 181 1.08 21.64 -32.42
C GLY A 181 -0.03 21.96 -33.43
N ALA A 182 0.20 21.64 -34.69
CA ALA A 182 -0.78 21.83 -35.76
C ALA A 182 -0.78 20.64 -36.70
N ARG A 183 -1.96 20.07 -36.93
CA ARG A 183 -2.12 18.93 -37.87
C ARG A 183 -1.81 19.30 -39.29
N SER A 184 -1.13 18.39 -39.99
CA SER A 184 -0.95 18.45 -41.43
C SER A 184 -0.72 17.06 -42.01
N HIS A 185 -0.78 16.93 -43.31
CA HIS A 185 -0.39 15.69 -43.99
C HIS A 185 1.13 15.52 -43.87
N SER A 186 1.64 14.34 -43.49
CA SER A 186 3.06 14.08 -43.28
C SER A 186 3.92 14.33 -44.54
N ALA A 187 3.35 14.17 -45.74
CA ALA A 187 3.99 14.54 -47.01
C ALA A 187 4.17 16.05 -47.20
N ARG A 188 3.58 16.89 -46.35
CA ARG A 188 3.68 18.34 -46.35
C ARG A 188 3.97 18.85 -44.93
N SER A 189 4.92 18.25 -44.26
CA SER A 189 5.27 18.48 -42.85
C SER A 189 5.58 19.95 -42.53
N TRP A 190 6.03 20.72 -43.53
CA TRP A 190 6.37 22.14 -43.38
C TRP A 190 5.17 23.09 -43.14
N VAL A 191 3.92 22.60 -43.27
CA VAL A 191 2.70 23.38 -42.91
C VAL A 191 2.10 22.93 -41.61
N GLY A 192 2.67 21.92 -40.95
CA GLY A 192 2.27 21.44 -39.65
C GLY A 192 3.26 21.82 -38.56
N ASP A 193 2.91 21.53 -37.33
CA ASP A 193 3.76 21.69 -36.17
C ASP A 193 3.63 20.44 -35.28
N ASN A 194 4.70 19.69 -35.12
CA ASN A 194 4.68 18.35 -34.53
C ASN A 194 4.73 18.41 -33.02
N ALA A 195 3.62 18.11 -32.36
CA ALA A 195 3.53 18.08 -30.89
C ALA A 195 4.42 17.00 -30.25
N ILE A 196 4.63 15.84 -30.90
CA ILE A 196 5.56 14.82 -30.39
C ILE A 196 6.99 15.34 -30.35
N HIS A 197 7.44 16.04 -31.39
CA HIS A 197 8.78 16.62 -31.40
C HIS A 197 8.96 17.68 -30.30
N LYS A 198 7.87 18.41 -29.94
CA LYS A 198 7.88 19.38 -28.85
C LYS A 198 7.92 18.74 -27.45
N ALA A 199 7.66 17.43 -27.35
CA ALA A 199 7.80 16.73 -26.07
C ALA A 199 9.28 16.37 -25.76
N ALA A 200 10.21 16.49 -26.71
CA ALA A 200 11.61 16.17 -26.47
C ALA A 200 12.22 16.88 -25.25
N PRO A 201 12.03 18.20 -25.03
CA PRO A 201 12.56 18.86 -23.83
C PRO A 201 12.00 18.32 -22.51
N ILE A 202 10.76 17.80 -22.51
CA ILE A 202 10.17 17.14 -21.32
C ILE A 202 10.94 15.85 -21.03
N LEU A 203 11.22 15.06 -22.05
CA LEU A 203 12.00 13.83 -21.91
C LEU A 203 13.46 14.10 -21.54
N ASP A 204 14.04 15.19 -22.03
CA ASP A 204 15.40 15.60 -21.68
C ASP A 204 15.49 15.97 -20.17
N VAL A 205 14.51 16.69 -19.63
CA VAL A 205 14.41 16.98 -18.18
C VAL A 205 14.33 15.69 -17.38
N LEU A 206 13.47 14.74 -17.80
CA LEU A 206 13.32 13.48 -17.09
C LEU A 206 14.56 12.59 -17.18
N ALA A 207 15.22 12.56 -18.35
CA ALA A 207 16.45 11.78 -18.55
C ALA A 207 17.64 12.34 -17.75
N ALA A 208 17.66 13.65 -17.51
CA ALA A 208 18.70 14.33 -16.74
C ALA A 208 18.37 14.44 -15.24
N TYR A 209 17.17 13.99 -14.81
CA TYR A 209 16.76 14.11 -13.42
C TYR A 209 17.58 13.18 -12.51
N GLU A 210 18.26 13.77 -11.54
CA GLU A 210 18.99 13.05 -10.51
C GLU A 210 18.10 12.85 -9.28
N ALA A 211 17.74 11.59 -9.02
CA ALA A 211 16.94 11.23 -7.86
C ALA A 211 17.68 11.55 -6.57
N ARG A 212 17.01 12.21 -5.64
CA ARG A 212 17.59 12.61 -4.36
C ARG A 212 17.47 11.49 -3.34
N GLU A 213 18.48 11.35 -2.50
CA GLU A 213 18.40 10.63 -1.23
C GLU A 213 18.18 11.65 -0.10
N VAL A 214 17.13 11.46 0.68
CA VAL A 214 16.70 12.39 1.72
C VAL A 214 16.59 11.66 3.04
N GLU A 215 17.39 12.07 4.02
CA GLU A 215 17.25 11.56 5.38
C GLU A 215 16.05 12.22 6.07
N VAL A 216 15.16 11.37 6.62
CA VAL A 216 13.98 11.79 7.38
C VAL A 216 13.90 10.93 8.62
N ASP A 217 14.04 11.52 9.80
CA ASP A 217 13.95 10.88 11.11
C ASP A 217 14.81 9.59 11.20
N GLY A 218 16.03 9.65 10.67
CA GLY A 218 17.01 8.57 10.71
C GLY A 218 16.88 7.52 9.60
N LEU A 219 15.91 7.63 8.70
CA LEU A 219 15.77 6.77 7.52
C LEU A 219 16.05 7.52 6.23
N VAL A 220 16.73 6.87 5.27
CA VAL A 220 17.08 7.47 3.98
C VAL A 220 16.08 7.06 2.91
N TYR A 221 15.25 8.02 2.48
CA TYR A 221 14.27 7.84 1.40
C TYR A 221 14.88 8.23 0.06
N ARG A 222 14.53 7.46 -0.98
CA ARG A 222 14.90 7.76 -2.37
C ARG A 222 13.71 8.34 -3.10
N GLU A 223 13.89 9.53 -3.66
CA GLU A 223 12.93 10.14 -4.57
C GLU A 223 13.08 9.55 -5.98
N GLY A 224 12.09 9.76 -6.85
CA GLY A 224 12.18 9.35 -8.24
C GLY A 224 11.17 10.11 -9.10
N LEU A 225 11.60 10.58 -10.28
CA LEU A 225 10.75 11.25 -11.24
C LEU A 225 10.93 10.58 -12.60
N ASN A 226 9.85 9.99 -13.13
CA ASN A 226 9.90 9.17 -14.34
C ASN A 226 8.73 9.42 -15.28
N ALA A 227 8.97 9.35 -16.60
CA ALA A 227 7.89 9.14 -17.55
C ALA A 227 7.38 7.69 -17.41
N VAL A 228 6.08 7.53 -17.18
CA VAL A 228 5.41 6.23 -17.07
C VAL A 228 4.49 5.95 -18.26
N GLY A 229 4.38 6.90 -19.17
CA GLY A 229 3.65 6.76 -20.42
C GLY A 229 3.81 7.99 -21.31
N ILE A 230 3.62 7.80 -22.61
CA ILE A 230 3.54 8.89 -23.58
C ILE A 230 2.49 8.53 -24.64
N THR A 231 1.64 9.49 -24.96
CA THR A 231 0.60 9.32 -25.98
C THR A 231 0.63 10.48 -26.96
N GLY A 232 0.50 10.17 -28.26
CA GLY A 232 0.49 11.16 -29.31
C GLY A 232 0.29 10.53 -30.69
N GLY A 233 -0.26 11.34 -31.62
CA GLY A 233 -0.55 10.89 -32.97
C GLY A 233 -1.91 10.20 -33.11
N VAL A 234 -2.52 10.38 -34.29
CA VAL A 234 -3.86 9.85 -34.63
C VAL A 234 -3.84 8.93 -35.85
N ALA A 235 -2.89 9.08 -36.76
CA ALA A 235 -2.70 8.25 -37.95
C ALA A 235 -1.27 8.37 -38.51
N GLY A 236 -0.77 7.34 -39.20
CA GLY A 236 0.60 7.28 -39.67
C GLY A 236 1.00 8.30 -40.74
N ASN A 237 0.03 9.01 -41.31
CA ASN A 237 0.26 10.05 -42.32
C ASN A 237 -0.18 11.46 -41.85
N VAL A 238 -0.39 11.66 -40.55
CA VAL A 238 -0.81 12.94 -39.96
C VAL A 238 0.28 13.42 -38.99
N ILE A 239 0.72 14.67 -39.15
CA ILE A 239 1.56 15.35 -38.14
C ILE A 239 0.70 15.57 -36.88
N PRO A 240 1.13 15.10 -35.69
CA PRO A 240 0.36 15.20 -34.46
C PRO A 240 0.23 16.65 -33.96
N ASP A 241 -0.94 17.03 -33.52
CA ASP A 241 -1.24 18.33 -32.93
C ASP A 241 -1.28 18.31 -31.40
N GLU A 242 -1.23 17.11 -30.79
CA GLU A 242 -1.14 16.92 -29.33
C GLU A 242 -0.22 15.76 -29.01
N CYS A 243 0.56 15.93 -27.92
CA CYS A 243 1.30 14.86 -27.27
C CYS A 243 1.24 15.07 -25.77
N MET A 244 1.07 13.97 -25.02
CA MET A 244 0.98 13.98 -23.56
C MET A 244 1.99 12.99 -22.99
N VAL A 245 2.78 13.46 -22.03
CA VAL A 245 3.72 12.64 -21.23
C VAL A 245 3.13 12.47 -19.84
N HIS A 246 2.94 11.21 -19.45
CA HIS A 246 2.50 10.86 -18.09
C HIS A 246 3.74 10.74 -17.21
N VAL A 247 3.79 11.52 -16.14
CA VAL A 247 4.91 11.58 -15.20
C VAL A 247 4.48 11.10 -13.84
N ASN A 248 5.30 10.25 -13.22
CA ASN A 248 5.17 9.86 -11.81
C ASN A 248 6.35 10.42 -11.01
N TYR A 249 6.04 11.12 -9.92
CA TYR A 249 7.00 11.62 -8.95
C TYR A 249 6.78 10.95 -7.60
N ARG A 250 7.81 10.25 -7.11
CA ARG A 250 7.91 9.71 -5.76
C ARG A 250 8.78 10.65 -4.93
N PHE A 251 8.22 11.23 -3.87
CA PHE A 251 8.90 12.23 -3.07
C PHE A 251 9.03 11.82 -1.61
N ALA A 252 10.12 12.26 -0.96
CA ALA A 252 10.37 11.93 0.43
C ALA A 252 9.30 12.51 1.37
N PRO A 253 8.98 11.83 2.50
CA PRO A 253 7.90 12.24 3.40
C PRO A 253 8.15 13.56 4.15
N SER A 254 9.32 14.14 4.02
CA SER A 254 9.60 15.49 4.53
C SER A 254 9.07 16.59 3.62
N ARG A 255 8.69 16.27 2.37
CA ARG A 255 8.12 17.21 1.41
C ARG A 255 6.59 17.18 1.51
N SER A 256 5.98 18.33 1.65
CA SER A 256 4.51 18.45 1.60
C SER A 256 3.97 18.22 0.18
N ALA A 257 2.67 17.97 0.08
CA ALA A 257 1.97 17.85 -1.20
C ALA A 257 2.13 19.10 -2.06
N ASP A 258 1.99 20.30 -1.47
CA ASP A 258 2.14 21.58 -2.17
C ASP A 258 3.57 21.80 -2.69
N GLU A 259 4.58 21.45 -1.90
CA GLU A 259 5.98 21.50 -2.33
C GLU A 259 6.29 20.51 -3.45
N ALA A 260 5.67 19.34 -3.44
CA ALA A 260 5.80 18.36 -4.53
C ALA A 260 5.19 18.89 -5.84
N VAL A 261 4.00 19.50 -5.76
CA VAL A 261 3.34 20.16 -6.91
C VAL A 261 4.19 21.31 -7.43
N ALA A 262 4.71 22.17 -6.54
CA ALA A 262 5.55 23.28 -6.93
C ALA A 262 6.82 22.80 -7.64
N HIS A 263 7.48 21.77 -7.12
CA HIS A 263 8.67 21.17 -7.73
C HIS A 263 8.42 20.64 -9.15
N VAL A 264 7.33 19.91 -9.38
CA VAL A 264 6.98 19.39 -10.71
C VAL A 264 6.68 20.55 -11.68
N ARG A 265 5.94 21.57 -11.22
CA ARG A 265 5.63 22.74 -12.06
C ARG A 265 6.87 23.57 -12.40
N GLU A 266 7.82 23.68 -11.49
CA GLU A 266 9.11 24.36 -11.73
C GLU A 266 9.95 23.61 -12.77
N LEU A 267 10.07 22.27 -12.65
CA LEU A 267 10.83 21.44 -13.60
C LEU A 267 10.27 21.52 -15.02
N PHE A 268 8.97 21.68 -15.16
CA PHE A 268 8.28 21.73 -16.44
C PHE A 268 7.67 23.11 -16.73
N GLU A 269 8.35 24.16 -16.24
CA GLU A 269 7.94 25.54 -16.54
C GLU A 269 7.84 25.79 -18.06
N GLY A 270 6.76 26.43 -18.48
CA GLY A 270 6.45 26.70 -19.89
C GLY A 270 5.64 25.60 -20.60
N PHE A 271 5.39 24.45 -19.95
CA PHE A 271 4.51 23.43 -20.44
C PHE A 271 3.13 23.45 -19.73
N ASP A 272 2.14 22.84 -20.35
CA ASP A 272 0.83 22.62 -19.74
C ASP A 272 0.90 21.41 -18.80
N VAL A 273 0.89 21.68 -17.49
CA VAL A 273 1.04 20.66 -16.42
C VAL A 273 -0.26 20.50 -15.65
N THR A 274 -0.88 19.35 -15.77
CA THR A 274 -2.07 18.95 -15.01
C THR A 274 -1.67 17.90 -13.96
N ILE A 275 -1.93 18.18 -12.68
CA ILE A 275 -1.77 17.17 -11.61
C ILE A 275 -3.04 16.31 -11.60
N VAL A 276 -2.88 15.00 -11.79
CA VAL A 276 -4.00 14.05 -11.90
C VAL A 276 -4.17 13.17 -10.67
N ASP A 277 -3.09 13.05 -9.85
CA ASP A 277 -3.11 12.30 -8.60
C ASP A 277 -2.06 12.86 -7.65
N LEU A 278 -2.38 12.90 -6.35
CA LEU A 278 -1.49 13.44 -5.31
C LEU A 278 -1.81 12.81 -3.96
N ALA A 279 -0.86 12.03 -3.45
CA ALA A 279 -0.92 11.42 -2.13
C ALA A 279 0.33 11.82 -1.32
N PRO A 280 0.19 12.48 -0.16
CA PRO A 280 1.32 12.83 0.69
C PRO A 280 2.00 11.57 1.23
N GLY A 281 3.30 11.65 1.52
CA GLY A 281 4.03 10.62 2.23
C GLY A 281 3.74 10.65 3.73
N ALA A 282 4.22 9.63 4.44
CA ALA A 282 4.20 9.56 5.90
C ALA A 282 5.61 9.56 6.48
N ARG A 283 5.86 10.39 7.49
CA ARG A 283 7.12 10.33 8.25
C ARG A 283 7.22 9.01 9.01
N PRO A 284 8.44 8.51 9.32
CA PRO A 284 8.63 7.21 9.99
C PRO A 284 7.87 7.02 11.31
N GLY A 285 7.73 8.07 12.12
CA GLY A 285 7.05 7.99 13.40
C GLY A 285 7.69 7.06 14.44
N LEU A 286 8.96 6.68 14.23
CA LEU A 286 9.67 5.67 15.03
C LEU A 286 10.11 6.17 16.41
N ASP A 287 10.06 7.46 16.69
CA ASP A 287 10.36 8.10 17.99
C ASP A 287 9.19 7.96 18.98
N ALA A 288 7.99 7.62 18.51
CA ALA A 288 6.84 7.40 19.37
C ALA A 288 7.10 6.24 20.37
N PRO A 289 6.68 6.38 21.65
CA PRO A 289 6.95 5.36 22.67
C PRO A 289 6.48 3.95 22.31
N LEU A 290 5.29 3.81 21.72
CA LEU A 290 4.77 2.51 21.27
C LEU A 290 5.51 1.97 20.06
N ALA A 291 5.96 2.82 19.13
CA ALA A 291 6.82 2.40 18.02
C ALA A 291 8.14 1.83 18.54
N GLN A 292 8.74 2.45 19.54
CA GLN A 292 9.96 1.96 20.19
C GLN A 292 9.73 0.65 20.95
N GLN A 293 8.58 0.45 21.57
CA GLN A 293 8.21 -0.84 22.18
C GLN A 293 8.03 -1.91 21.11
N PHE A 294 7.34 -1.58 20.02
CA PHE A 294 7.15 -2.47 18.88
C PHE A 294 8.48 -2.94 18.29
N LEU A 295 9.39 -2.00 17.97
CA LEU A 295 10.72 -2.31 17.45
C LEU A 295 11.51 -3.27 18.35
N ARG A 296 11.43 -3.09 19.67
CA ARG A 296 12.09 -4.00 20.63
C ARG A 296 11.47 -5.40 20.62
N ALA A 297 10.15 -5.49 20.45
CA ALA A 297 9.44 -6.77 20.47
C ALA A 297 9.66 -7.59 19.20
N VAL A 298 9.64 -6.95 18.02
CA VAL A 298 9.82 -7.64 16.73
C VAL A 298 11.27 -7.77 16.32
N GLY A 299 12.15 -6.90 16.85
CA GLY A 299 13.59 -6.89 16.57
C GLY A 299 13.94 -6.32 15.19
N GLY A 300 15.24 -6.30 14.89
CA GLY A 300 15.77 -5.79 13.63
C GLY A 300 15.89 -4.25 13.58
N GLU A 301 16.37 -3.77 12.44
CA GLU A 301 16.51 -2.35 12.14
C GLU A 301 15.37 -1.91 11.21
N ALA A 302 14.75 -0.78 11.52
CA ALA A 302 13.73 -0.21 10.65
C ALA A 302 14.34 0.30 9.33
N LYS A 303 13.61 0.11 8.23
CA LYS A 303 13.96 0.56 6.88
C LYS A 303 12.93 1.59 6.37
N PRO A 304 13.28 2.39 5.37
CA PRO A 304 12.30 3.27 4.73
C PRO A 304 11.37 2.46 3.80
N LYS A 305 10.09 2.80 3.76
CA LYS A 305 9.16 2.31 2.72
C LYS A 305 9.23 3.22 1.50
N TYR A 306 9.63 2.69 0.35
CA TYR A 306 9.70 3.48 -0.89
C TYR A 306 8.36 3.56 -1.64
N GLY A 307 7.52 2.54 -1.53
CA GLY A 307 6.14 2.58 -2.01
C GLY A 307 5.28 3.48 -1.14
N TRP A 308 4.21 4.04 -1.70
CA TRP A 308 3.15 4.65 -0.91
C TRP A 308 2.29 3.54 -0.32
N THR A 309 1.87 3.69 0.93
CA THR A 309 0.93 2.80 1.62
C THR A 309 0.00 3.60 2.51
N ASP A 310 -1.05 2.97 2.98
CA ASP A 310 -2.06 3.58 3.85
C ASP A 310 -1.55 4.03 5.24
N VAL A 311 -0.28 3.82 5.59
CA VAL A 311 0.36 4.49 6.75
C VAL A 311 0.23 6.02 6.63
N ALA A 312 0.15 6.55 5.40
CA ALA A 312 -0.06 7.97 5.15
C ALA A 312 -1.41 8.47 5.70
N ARG A 313 -2.45 7.65 5.70
CA ARG A 313 -3.76 8.00 6.26
C ARG A 313 -3.71 8.09 7.77
N PHE A 314 -3.04 7.15 8.43
CA PHE A 314 -2.81 7.22 9.87
C PHE A 314 -1.98 8.45 10.24
N SER A 315 -0.92 8.75 9.48
CA SER A 315 -0.14 9.96 9.65
C SER A 315 -1.00 11.23 9.53
N ALA A 316 -1.93 11.28 8.56
CA ALA A 316 -2.88 12.40 8.40
C ALA A 316 -3.87 12.51 9.58
N LEU A 317 -4.18 11.42 10.27
CA LEU A 317 -4.98 11.39 11.51
C LEU A 317 -4.13 11.70 12.76
N GLY A 318 -2.83 11.94 12.62
CA GLY A 318 -1.91 12.19 13.74
C GLY A 318 -1.49 10.92 14.49
N VAL A 319 -1.70 9.74 13.91
CA VAL A 319 -1.32 8.44 14.47
C VAL A 319 -0.01 7.98 13.81
N PRO A 320 1.10 7.83 14.55
CA PRO A 320 2.33 7.24 14.03
C PRO A 320 2.06 5.82 13.51
N ALA A 321 2.62 5.47 12.35
CA ALA A 321 2.32 4.20 11.71
C ALA A 321 3.55 3.60 11.01
N VAL A 322 3.62 2.26 10.99
CA VAL A 322 4.66 1.49 10.29
C VAL A 322 4.03 0.37 9.46
N ASN A 323 4.81 -0.13 8.49
CA ASN A 323 4.49 -1.35 7.77
C ASN A 323 5.25 -2.52 8.40
N TYR A 324 4.54 -3.63 8.63
CA TYR A 324 5.12 -4.85 9.18
C TYR A 324 4.30 -6.06 8.76
N GLY A 325 4.70 -6.73 7.72
CA GLY A 325 4.03 -7.92 7.20
C GLY A 325 5.00 -8.88 6.51
N PRO A 326 4.57 -10.12 6.27
CA PRO A 326 5.36 -11.12 5.59
C PRO A 326 5.41 -10.85 4.08
N GLY A 327 6.43 -11.36 3.41
CA GLY A 327 6.60 -11.28 1.98
C GLY A 327 7.57 -10.18 1.53
N ASP A 328 8.20 -10.45 0.40
CA ASP A 328 9.07 -9.48 -0.28
C ASP A 328 8.21 -8.51 -1.10
N PRO A 329 8.22 -7.19 -0.79
CA PRO A 329 7.44 -6.20 -1.52
C PRO A 329 7.77 -6.14 -3.03
N MET A 330 8.92 -6.68 -3.44
CA MET A 330 9.29 -6.77 -4.87
C MET A 330 8.47 -7.80 -5.63
N LEU A 331 7.78 -8.71 -4.94
CA LEU A 331 6.90 -9.72 -5.53
C LEU A 331 5.42 -9.32 -5.51
N ALA A 332 5.08 -8.19 -4.90
CA ALA A 332 3.73 -7.63 -4.99
C ALA A 332 3.32 -7.42 -6.46
N HIS A 333 2.08 -7.77 -6.80
CA HIS A 333 1.50 -7.70 -8.15
C HIS A 333 2.14 -8.65 -9.21
N HIS A 334 3.18 -9.39 -8.86
CA HIS A 334 3.79 -10.37 -9.78
C HIS A 334 2.88 -11.60 -9.97
N ASP A 335 2.96 -12.23 -11.14
CA ASP A 335 2.29 -13.52 -11.38
C ASP A 335 2.91 -14.65 -10.55
N ASP A 336 4.20 -14.50 -10.20
CA ASP A 336 4.97 -15.41 -9.35
C ASP A 336 4.99 -14.95 -7.88
N GLU A 337 3.92 -14.33 -7.43
CA GLU A 337 3.75 -13.87 -6.06
C GLU A 337 3.80 -15.04 -5.09
N ARG A 338 4.72 -14.95 -4.11
CA ARG A 338 4.97 -16.01 -3.13
C ARG A 338 5.62 -15.47 -1.87
N VAL A 339 5.25 -16.02 -0.73
CA VAL A 339 5.79 -15.64 0.59
C VAL A 339 6.53 -16.81 1.23
N PRO A 340 7.73 -16.62 1.80
CA PRO A 340 8.36 -17.64 2.61
C PRO A 340 7.48 -17.99 3.81
N VAL A 341 7.16 -19.28 3.99
CA VAL A 341 6.34 -19.78 5.10
C VAL A 341 6.87 -19.29 6.45
N GLN A 342 8.18 -19.27 6.63
CA GLN A 342 8.81 -18.82 7.87
C GLN A 342 8.50 -17.34 8.19
N GLN A 343 8.34 -16.48 7.18
CA GLN A 343 8.03 -15.07 7.41
C GLN A 343 6.61 -14.87 7.98
N ILE A 344 5.64 -15.69 7.58
CA ILE A 344 4.28 -15.67 8.18
C ILE A 344 4.36 -16.03 9.66
N LEU A 345 5.12 -17.07 10.00
CA LEU A 345 5.31 -17.52 11.38
C LEU A 345 6.05 -16.47 12.23
N ASP A 346 7.05 -15.81 11.66
CA ASP A 346 7.82 -14.77 12.35
C ASP A 346 6.99 -13.51 12.58
N ASN A 347 6.16 -13.12 11.61
CA ASN A 347 5.24 -12.00 11.70
C ASN A 347 4.22 -12.21 12.85
N GLU A 348 3.58 -13.39 12.89
CA GLU A 348 2.67 -13.73 14.00
C GLU A 348 3.37 -13.70 15.35
N ARG A 349 4.55 -14.31 15.44
CA ARG A 349 5.35 -14.36 16.68
C ARG A 349 5.69 -12.96 17.18
N GLY A 350 6.13 -12.07 16.27
CA GLY A 350 6.47 -10.70 16.59
C GLY A 350 5.29 -9.89 17.13
N LEU A 351 4.16 -9.90 16.39
CA LEU A 351 2.94 -9.22 16.83
C LEU A 351 2.40 -9.77 18.14
N ARG A 352 2.38 -11.09 18.28
CA ARG A 352 1.94 -11.75 19.54
C ARG A 352 2.81 -11.34 20.72
N ALA A 353 4.14 -11.41 20.56
CA ALA A 353 5.05 -11.01 21.61
C ALA A 353 4.87 -9.55 22.02
N TRP A 354 4.63 -8.65 21.08
CA TRP A 354 4.37 -7.25 21.37
C TRP A 354 3.06 -7.03 22.12
N LEU A 355 2.00 -7.74 21.75
CA LEU A 355 0.67 -7.56 22.34
C LEU A 355 0.47 -8.28 23.67
N THR A 356 1.40 -9.15 24.08
CA THR A 356 1.26 -9.97 25.33
C THR A 356 2.33 -9.75 26.38
N ASN A 357 3.43 -9.00 26.09
CA ASN A 357 4.55 -8.78 27.03
C ASN A 357 4.63 -7.37 27.62
#